data_e078b92609177bb2f6b55514ee0f3662
#
_entry.id   e078b92609177bb2f6b55514ee0f3662
#
_cell.length_a   1.000
_cell.length_b   1.000
_cell.length_c   1.000
_cell.angle_alpha   90.00
_cell.angle_beta   90.00
_cell.angle_gamma   90.00
#
_symmetry.space_group_name_H-M   'P 1'
#
loop_
_entity.id
_entity.type
_entity.pdbx_description
1 polymer ?
#
loop_
_entity_poly.entity_id
_entity_poly.type
_entity_poly.pdbx_seq_one_letter_code
_entity_poly.pdbx_strand_id
1 'polypeptide(L)'
;MAEIQSINVKKKDIVVNLKISKTEYDLLGNVTSDLILIPNNPNFMNHLLTTGKLGNSNRIMLPKKILEKFEVKILEKKVPAKTFKVNDEIFLLIKLRKSSFGIPVFKEVE
;
A
#
# COMPACT_ATOMS: atom_id res chain seq x y z
N MET A 1 12.92 -12.31 3.91
CA MET A 1 11.54 -12.14 3.47
C MET A 1 10.59 -12.63 4.54
N ALA A 2 9.50 -11.94 4.77
CA ALA A 2 8.54 -12.33 5.79
C ALA A 2 7.78 -13.59 5.39
N GLU A 3 7.55 -14.47 6.35
CA GLU A 3 6.83 -15.73 6.14
C GLU A 3 5.70 -15.86 7.15
N ILE A 4 4.56 -16.39 6.73
CA ILE A 4 3.47 -16.72 7.63
C ILE A 4 3.80 -18.06 8.30
N GLN A 5 3.93 -18.06 9.63
CA GLN A 5 4.23 -19.25 10.41
C GLN A 5 2.97 -20.03 10.77
N SER A 6 1.93 -19.32 11.15
CA SER A 6 0.66 -19.94 11.51
C SER A 6 -0.50 -18.98 11.36
N ILE A 7 -1.68 -19.56 11.13
CA ILE A 7 -2.95 -18.85 11.09
C ILE A 7 -3.90 -19.59 12.01
N ASN A 8 -4.35 -18.93 13.07
CA ASN A 8 -5.31 -19.48 14.02
C ASN A 8 -6.65 -18.80 13.82
N VAL A 9 -7.63 -19.57 13.33
CA VAL A 9 -8.97 -19.07 13.09
C VAL A 9 -9.81 -19.33 14.33
N LYS A 10 -10.26 -18.28 14.99
CA LYS A 10 -11.15 -18.33 16.15
C LYS A 10 -12.51 -17.76 15.76
N LYS A 11 -13.51 -17.93 16.63
CA LYS A 11 -14.88 -17.47 16.32
C LYS A 11 -14.99 -15.97 16.03
N LYS A 12 -14.21 -15.14 16.73
CA LYS A 12 -14.26 -13.68 16.59
C LYS A 12 -13.00 -13.10 15.98
N ASP A 13 -11.88 -13.80 16.08
CA ASP A 13 -10.58 -13.30 15.69
C ASP A 13 -9.83 -14.30 14.82
N ILE A 14 -8.98 -13.77 13.97
CA ILE A 14 -7.99 -14.57 13.25
C ILE A 14 -6.62 -14.04 13.65
N VAL A 15 -5.79 -14.91 14.19
CA VAL A 15 -4.43 -14.55 14.61
C VAL A 15 -3.44 -15.08 13.58
N VAL A 16 -2.64 -14.19 13.04
CA VAL A 16 -1.60 -14.53 12.07
C VAL A 16 -0.24 -14.26 12.70
N ASN A 17 0.62 -15.30 12.72
CA ASN A 17 1.99 -15.18 13.20
C ASN A 17 2.94 -15.08 12.01
N LEU A 18 3.76 -14.04 12.02
CA LEU A 18 4.74 -13.77 10.98
C LEU A 18 6.15 -13.98 11.50
N LYS A 19 6.98 -14.55 10.67
CA LYS A 19 8.43 -14.63 10.90
C LYS A 19 9.09 -13.59 9.99
N ILE A 20 9.84 -12.69 10.58
CA ILE A 20 10.62 -11.70 9.83
C ILE A 20 12.09 -11.78 10.26
N SER A 21 12.98 -11.33 9.40
CA SER A 21 14.39 -11.25 9.75
C SER A 21 14.66 -10.07 10.68
N LYS A 22 15.81 -10.08 11.35
CA LYS A 22 16.22 -8.95 12.18
C LYS A 22 16.36 -7.68 11.34
N THR A 23 16.86 -7.78 10.12
CA THR A 23 16.99 -6.66 9.22
C THR A 23 15.64 -6.04 8.90
N GLU A 24 14.64 -6.88 8.63
CA GLU A 24 13.27 -6.41 8.38
C GLU A 24 12.67 -5.75 9.62
N TYR A 25 12.90 -6.34 10.80
CA TYR A 25 12.44 -5.77 12.06
C TYR A 25 13.07 -4.39 12.32
N ASP A 26 14.36 -4.26 12.09
CA ASP A 26 15.07 -3.00 12.29
C ASP A 26 14.56 -1.89 11.34
N LEU A 27 14.14 -2.27 10.12
CA LEU A 27 13.55 -1.35 9.16
C LEU A 27 12.17 -0.84 9.59
N LEU A 28 11.43 -1.61 10.36
CA LEU A 28 10.12 -1.20 10.88
C LEU A 28 10.24 -0.14 11.97
N GLY A 29 11.37 -0.13 12.69
CA GLY A 29 11.58 0.82 13.79
C GLY A 29 10.55 0.64 14.89
N ASN A 30 9.93 1.75 15.33
CA ASN A 30 8.95 1.76 16.42
C ASN A 30 7.50 1.57 15.97
N VAL A 31 7.25 1.28 14.68
CA VAL A 31 5.89 1.20 14.13
C VAL A 31 5.44 -0.23 13.89
N THR A 32 5.87 -1.16 14.73
CA THR A 32 5.56 -2.57 14.59
C THR A 32 4.09 -2.92 14.82
N SER A 33 3.32 -2.02 15.43
CA SER A 33 1.89 -2.23 15.68
C SER A 33 0.98 -1.74 14.53
N ASP A 34 1.53 -0.95 13.60
CA ASP A 34 0.75 -0.31 12.55
C ASP A 34 1.18 -0.83 11.18
N LEU A 35 0.96 -2.11 10.95
CA LEU A 35 1.35 -2.78 9.73
C LEU A 35 0.15 -3.05 8.84
N ILE A 36 0.38 -3.01 7.53
CA ILE A 36 -0.60 -3.37 6.52
C ILE A 36 -0.12 -4.61 5.79
N LEU A 37 -1.00 -5.60 5.67
CA LEU A 37 -0.76 -6.79 4.87
C LEU A 37 -1.35 -6.60 3.48
N ILE A 38 -0.53 -6.84 2.47
CA ILE A 38 -0.96 -6.76 1.07
C ILE A 38 -0.81 -8.15 0.45
N PRO A 39 -1.87 -8.68 -0.20
CA PRO A 39 -1.78 -9.96 -0.85
C PRO A 39 -0.72 -9.98 -1.96
N ASN A 40 0.10 -11.01 -1.98
CA ASN A 40 1.05 -11.23 -3.07
C ASN A 40 0.41 -12.16 -4.11
N ASN A 41 -0.56 -11.65 -4.81
CA ASN A 41 -1.31 -12.38 -5.82
C ASN A 41 -1.37 -11.52 -7.08
N PRO A 42 -1.07 -12.09 -8.27
CA PRO A 42 -1.14 -11.32 -9.52
C PRO A 42 -2.48 -10.63 -9.76
N ASN A 43 -3.57 -11.23 -9.26
CA ASN A 43 -4.91 -10.65 -9.39
C ASN A 43 -5.15 -9.45 -8.49
N PHE A 44 -4.27 -9.18 -7.52
CA PHE A 44 -4.36 -7.99 -6.68
C PHE A 44 -4.08 -6.72 -7.49
N MET A 45 -3.10 -6.80 -8.40
CA MET A 45 -2.75 -5.70 -9.30
C MET A 45 -3.64 -5.79 -10.54
N ASN A 46 -4.91 -5.45 -10.39
CA ASN A 46 -5.94 -5.68 -11.40
C ASN A 46 -6.21 -4.50 -12.33
N HIS A 47 -5.43 -3.44 -12.24
CA HIS A 47 -5.53 -2.29 -13.12
C HIS A 47 -4.23 -2.10 -13.89
N LEU A 48 -4.36 -1.75 -15.15
CA LEU A 48 -3.23 -1.33 -15.98
C LEU A 48 -3.34 0.18 -16.19
N LEU A 49 -2.32 0.89 -15.76
CA LEU A 49 -2.26 2.33 -15.93
C LEU A 49 -1.36 2.68 -17.12
N THR A 50 -1.79 3.65 -17.91
CA THR A 50 -0.97 4.15 -19.00
C THR A 50 0.09 5.09 -18.49
N THR A 51 1.31 4.89 -18.93
CA THR A 51 2.42 5.81 -18.64
C THR A 51 2.81 6.53 -19.92
N GLY A 52 3.36 7.73 -19.77
CA GLY A 52 3.80 8.53 -20.90
C GLY A 52 4.97 9.42 -20.54
N LYS A 53 5.62 9.93 -21.57
CA LYS A 53 6.74 10.83 -21.42
C LYS A 53 6.29 12.25 -21.72
N LEU A 54 6.67 13.20 -20.86
CA LEU A 54 6.40 14.61 -21.04
C LEU A 54 7.71 15.39 -20.84
N GLY A 55 8.33 15.82 -21.93
CA GLY A 55 9.66 16.43 -21.85
C GLY A 55 10.66 15.48 -21.25
N ASN A 56 11.33 15.89 -20.17
CA ASN A 56 12.29 15.05 -19.43
C ASN A 56 11.62 14.25 -18.29
N SER A 57 10.32 14.35 -18.16
CA SER A 57 9.57 13.67 -17.09
C SER A 57 8.76 12.54 -17.65
N ASN A 58 8.47 11.55 -16.78
CA ASN A 58 7.52 10.51 -17.05
C ASN A 58 6.29 10.75 -16.18
N ARG A 59 5.12 10.35 -16.67
CA ARG A 59 3.88 10.50 -15.93
C ARG A 59 3.03 9.25 -16.01
N ILE A 60 2.19 9.07 -15.01
CA ILE A 60 1.24 7.99 -14.92
C ILE A 60 -0.16 8.58 -15.06
N MET A 61 -0.96 8.00 -15.95
CA MET A 61 -2.33 8.44 -16.18
C MET A 61 -3.26 7.74 -15.21
N LEU A 62 -3.98 8.51 -14.40
CA LEU A 62 -4.97 7.96 -13.48
C LEU A 62 -6.36 8.03 -14.14
N PRO A 63 -7.02 6.86 -14.35
CA PRO A 63 -8.34 6.86 -14.96
C PRO A 63 -9.35 7.59 -14.08
N LYS A 64 -10.17 8.42 -14.73
CA LYS A 64 -11.23 9.17 -14.05
C LYS A 64 -12.18 8.26 -13.28
N LYS A 65 -12.48 7.08 -13.81
CA LYS A 65 -13.36 6.10 -13.17
C LYS A 65 -12.84 5.62 -11.83
N ILE A 66 -11.53 5.45 -11.67
CA ILE A 66 -10.92 5.05 -10.41
C ILE A 66 -11.07 6.17 -9.38
N LEU A 67 -10.80 7.41 -9.79
CA LEU A 67 -10.93 8.56 -8.91
C LEU A 67 -12.39 8.77 -8.46
N GLU A 68 -13.34 8.60 -9.36
CA GLU A 68 -14.76 8.71 -9.03
C GLU A 68 -15.23 7.60 -8.09
N LYS A 69 -14.79 6.37 -8.32
CA LYS A 69 -15.13 5.23 -7.46
C LYS A 69 -14.75 5.45 -6.00
N PHE A 70 -13.62 6.08 -5.76
CA PHE A 70 -13.11 6.33 -4.41
C PHE A 70 -13.37 7.78 -3.96
N GLU A 71 -14.23 8.50 -4.64
CA GLU A 71 -14.65 9.86 -4.28
C GLU A 71 -13.50 10.87 -4.19
N VAL A 72 -12.50 10.70 -5.03
CA VAL A 72 -11.40 11.66 -5.17
C VAL A 72 -11.83 12.71 -6.18
N LYS A 73 -12.43 13.81 -5.71
CA LYS A 73 -12.96 14.85 -6.58
C LYS A 73 -11.89 15.78 -7.15
N ILE A 74 -10.89 16.09 -6.33
CA ILE A 74 -9.77 16.96 -6.71
C ILE A 74 -8.48 16.26 -6.34
N LEU A 75 -7.61 16.13 -7.34
CA LEU A 75 -6.27 15.59 -7.13
C LEU A 75 -5.31 16.76 -6.86
N GLU A 76 -4.61 16.72 -5.75
CA GLU A 76 -3.63 17.73 -5.40
C GLU A 76 -2.42 17.68 -6.35
N LYS A 77 -1.76 18.83 -6.54
CA LYS A 77 -0.55 18.91 -7.38
C LYS A 77 0.60 18.07 -6.83
N LYS A 78 0.68 17.96 -5.52
CA LYS A 78 1.71 17.17 -4.83
C LYS A 78 1.03 16.18 -3.92
N VAL A 79 1.31 14.90 -4.10
CA VAL A 79 0.75 13.83 -3.30
C VAL A 79 1.89 13.03 -2.65
N PRO A 80 1.68 12.55 -1.41
CA PRO A 80 2.68 11.71 -0.77
C PRO A 80 2.86 10.40 -1.54
N ALA A 81 4.11 9.98 -1.68
CA ALA A 81 4.42 8.74 -2.36
C ALA A 81 5.64 8.07 -1.73
N LYS A 82 5.70 6.76 -1.84
CA LYS A 82 6.83 5.97 -1.41
C LYS A 82 7.18 4.95 -2.50
N THR A 83 8.43 4.93 -2.89
CA THR A 83 8.97 3.91 -3.78
C THR A 83 9.65 2.84 -2.97
N PHE A 84 9.39 1.59 -3.26
CA PHE A 84 10.03 0.48 -2.57
C PHE A 84 10.28 -0.69 -3.52
N LYS A 85 11.22 -1.54 -3.14
CA LYS A 85 11.64 -2.67 -3.95
C LYS A 85 11.36 -3.99 -3.24
N VAL A 86 10.70 -4.91 -3.92
CA VAL A 86 10.43 -6.26 -3.41
C VAL A 86 10.84 -7.25 -4.48
N ASN A 87 11.80 -8.14 -4.16
CA ASN A 87 12.30 -9.17 -5.09
C ASN A 87 12.66 -8.63 -6.48
N ASP A 88 13.46 -7.56 -6.51
CA ASP A 88 13.89 -6.88 -7.73
C ASP A 88 12.79 -6.17 -8.52
N GLU A 89 11.56 -6.20 -8.04
CA GLU A 89 10.47 -5.42 -8.61
C GLU A 89 10.28 -4.11 -7.87
N ILE A 90 10.04 -3.04 -8.60
CA ILE A 90 9.90 -1.70 -8.04
C ILE A 90 8.42 -1.33 -8.01
N PHE A 91 7.97 -0.90 -6.83
CA PHE A 91 6.59 -0.49 -6.59
C PHE A 91 6.53 0.97 -6.18
N LEU A 92 5.45 1.61 -6.56
CA LEU A 92 5.15 2.98 -6.16
C LEU A 92 3.81 3.00 -5.43
N LEU A 93 3.83 3.46 -4.18
CA LEU A 93 2.63 3.68 -3.39
C LEU A 93 2.35 5.17 -3.36
N ILE A 94 1.16 5.56 -3.80
CA ILE A 94 0.74 6.96 -3.87
C ILE A 94 -0.52 7.15 -3.03
N LYS A 95 -0.53 8.17 -2.20
CA LYS A 95 -1.71 8.56 -1.44
C LYS A 95 -2.47 9.64 -2.20
N LEU A 96 -3.59 9.29 -2.79
CA LEU A 96 -4.35 10.17 -3.68
C LEU A 96 -5.24 11.17 -2.94
N ARG A 97 -5.77 10.79 -1.78
CA ARG A 97 -6.61 11.67 -0.97
C ARG A 97 -5.91 11.92 0.35
N LYS A 98 -5.49 13.15 0.57
CA LYS A 98 -4.74 13.52 1.75
C LYS A 98 -5.66 14.06 2.83
N SER A 99 -5.91 13.26 3.86
CA SER A 99 -6.57 13.71 5.08
C SER A 99 -5.57 13.94 6.22
N SER A 100 -4.41 13.26 6.17
CA SER A 100 -3.32 13.36 7.14
C SER A 100 -2.03 12.88 6.49
N PHE A 101 -0.89 13.13 7.12
CA PHE A 101 0.37 12.52 6.69
C PHE A 101 0.39 11.06 7.15
N GLY A 102 0.89 10.18 6.28
CA GLY A 102 0.98 8.76 6.55
C GLY A 102 -0.22 7.95 6.07
N ILE A 103 -0.28 6.69 6.46
CA ILE A 103 -1.33 5.76 6.08
C ILE A 103 -2.44 5.82 7.11
N PRO A 104 -3.72 5.96 6.68
CA PRO A 104 -4.81 6.07 7.64
C PRO A 104 -5.04 4.77 8.40
N VAL A 105 -5.43 4.89 9.66
CA VAL A 105 -5.81 3.78 10.51
C VAL A 105 -7.31 3.56 10.39
N PHE A 106 -7.73 2.30 10.29
CA PHE A 106 -9.13 1.96 10.35
C PHE A 106 -9.68 2.24 11.73
N LYS A 107 -10.73 3.05 11.80
CA LYS A 107 -11.49 3.23 13.02
C LYS A 107 -12.69 2.31 12.98
N GLU A 108 -12.95 1.60 14.09
CA GLU A 108 -14.17 0.86 14.23
C GLU A 108 -15.35 1.83 14.21
N VAL A 109 -16.33 1.52 13.39
CA VAL A 109 -17.60 2.26 13.39
C VAL A 109 -18.46 1.63 14.47
N GLU A 110 -18.62 2.35 15.55
CA GLU A 110 -19.54 1.93 16.62
C GLU A 110 -20.98 2.08 16.15
#